data_ea196281a6b0794a75bd99c710282848
#
_entry.id   ea196281a6b0794a75bd99c710282848
#
_cell.length_a   1.000
_cell.length_b   1.000
_cell.length_c   1.000
_cell.angle_alpha   90.00
_cell.angle_beta   90.00
_cell.angle_gamma   90.00
#
_symmetry.space_group_name_H-M   'P 1'
#
loop_
_entity.id
_entity.type
_entity.pdbx_description
1 polymer ?
#
loop_
_entity_poly.entity_id
_entity_poly.type
_entity_poly.pdbx_seq_one_letter_code
_entity_poly.pdbx_strand_id
1 'polypeptide(L)'
;VATSNQLADAMSDSGGAAFRLGRPFPGRDDGPCEPHISLFMMAVDATEVAEVAAAVAGAARTVTPVAASAVEYRHNHEGAPEVFFARSDEFRAVQRAVIAAAEPLRRGRIRELDPGGNPLAAVLDDPNPKDPARVRQLRTYGFDDVSDDQDDRFNPHVTLTWPVDETSRVDLTPLCPAADFSGRLTDVALYGMAPNGTCTRRYGSWTLTGDPV
;
A
#
# COMPACT_ATOMS: atom_id res chain seq x y z
N VAL A 1 -6.48 6.50 12.50
CA VAL A 1 -7.85 7.01 12.24
C VAL A 1 -7.97 8.46 12.72
N ALA A 2 -7.65 8.81 13.96
CA ALA A 2 -7.78 10.19 14.45
C ALA A 2 -7.01 11.20 13.58
N THR A 3 -5.73 10.93 13.29
CA THR A 3 -4.88 11.77 12.43
C THR A 3 -5.44 11.90 11.00
N SER A 4 -5.98 10.82 10.43
CA SER A 4 -6.64 10.85 9.12
C SER A 4 -7.85 11.79 9.12
N ASN A 5 -8.69 11.75 10.17
CA ASN A 5 -9.82 12.66 10.31
C ASN A 5 -9.38 14.11 10.45
N GLN A 6 -8.36 14.40 11.26
CA GLN A 6 -7.79 15.74 11.43
C GLN A 6 -7.31 16.32 10.10
N LEU A 7 -6.57 15.52 9.31
CA LEU A 7 -6.09 15.93 7.99
C LEU A 7 -7.22 16.14 6.98
N ALA A 8 -8.19 15.24 6.95
CA ALA A 8 -9.34 15.35 6.07
C ALA A 8 -10.23 16.55 6.41
N ASP A 9 -10.32 16.94 7.68
CA ASP A 9 -11.01 18.17 8.11
C ASP A 9 -10.24 19.41 7.65
N ALA A 10 -8.91 19.40 7.75
CA ALA A 10 -8.06 20.49 7.28
C ALA A 10 -8.09 20.67 5.74
N MET A 11 -8.46 19.65 4.99
CA MET A 11 -8.64 19.72 3.52
C MET A 11 -9.99 20.32 3.10
N SER A 12 -10.92 20.58 4.01
CA SER A 12 -12.29 21.00 3.67
C SER A 12 -12.34 22.27 2.82
N ASP A 13 -11.44 23.23 3.06
CA ASP A 13 -11.37 24.49 2.33
C ASP A 13 -10.70 24.38 0.96
N SER A 14 -10.02 23.26 0.66
CA SER A 14 -9.29 22.98 -0.58
C SER A 14 -9.88 21.83 -1.41
N GLY A 15 -11.23 21.69 -1.39
CA GLY A 15 -11.91 20.66 -2.17
C GLY A 15 -12.21 19.38 -1.40
N GLY A 16 -11.69 19.21 -0.19
CA GLY A 16 -11.97 18.07 0.67
C GLY A 16 -11.05 16.89 0.47
N ALA A 17 -11.35 15.81 1.18
CA ALA A 17 -10.63 14.55 1.16
C ALA A 17 -11.43 13.46 0.45
N ALA A 18 -10.78 12.67 -0.41
CA ALA A 18 -11.42 11.58 -1.14
C ALA A 18 -11.85 10.42 -0.22
N PHE A 19 -11.13 10.21 0.89
CA PHE A 19 -11.48 9.20 1.89
C PHE A 19 -10.99 9.57 3.30
N ARG A 20 -11.49 8.84 4.30
CA ARG A 20 -11.04 8.87 5.69
C ARG A 20 -10.83 7.45 6.19
N LEU A 21 -9.71 7.20 6.86
CA LEU A 21 -9.46 5.90 7.48
C LEU A 21 -10.50 5.60 8.57
N GLY A 22 -10.96 4.36 8.62
CA GLY A 22 -12.02 3.90 9.52
C GLY A 22 -13.43 4.30 9.09
N ARG A 23 -13.61 4.88 7.90
CA ARG A 23 -14.91 5.19 7.29
C ARG A 23 -15.06 4.46 5.96
N PRO A 24 -16.28 4.12 5.53
CA PRO A 24 -16.50 3.61 4.18
C PRO A 24 -15.96 4.57 3.12
N PHE A 25 -15.41 4.05 2.04
CA PHE A 25 -15.07 4.87 0.89
C PHE A 25 -16.35 5.45 0.26
N PRO A 26 -16.39 6.73 -0.12
CA PRO A 26 -17.59 7.35 -0.70
C PRO A 26 -18.14 6.53 -1.87
N GLY A 27 -19.44 6.19 -1.81
CA GLY A 27 -20.13 5.39 -2.82
C GLY A 27 -19.87 3.88 -2.75
N ARG A 28 -19.20 3.38 -1.70
CA ARG A 28 -18.98 1.94 -1.46
C ARG A 28 -19.49 1.53 -0.10
N ASP A 29 -19.90 0.26 0.01
CA ASP A 29 -20.42 -0.36 1.25
C ASP A 29 -19.67 -1.67 1.61
N ASP A 30 -18.50 -1.88 1.00
CA ASP A 30 -17.70 -3.10 1.14
C ASP A 30 -16.73 -3.06 2.34
N GLY A 31 -16.87 -2.09 3.23
CA GLY A 31 -16.13 -1.95 4.47
C GLY A 31 -15.48 -0.58 4.64
N PRO A 32 -14.90 -0.31 5.83
CA PRO A 32 -14.16 0.92 6.07
C PRO A 32 -12.81 0.92 5.33
N CYS A 33 -12.27 2.11 5.04
CA CYS A 33 -10.88 2.26 4.60
C CYS A 33 -9.95 1.89 5.75
N GLU A 34 -9.28 0.75 5.63
CA GLU A 34 -8.38 0.23 6.65
C GLU A 34 -6.99 0.87 6.57
N PRO A 35 -6.39 1.31 7.71
CA PRO A 35 -4.99 1.70 7.72
C PRO A 35 -4.10 0.49 7.43
N HIS A 36 -3.21 0.61 6.45
CA HIS A 36 -2.38 -0.52 6.02
C HIS A 36 -1.04 -0.05 5.44
N ILE A 37 -0.07 -0.96 5.43
CA ILE A 37 1.16 -0.83 4.67
C ILE A 37 1.08 -1.84 3.52
N SER A 38 1.11 -1.35 2.29
CA SER A 38 1.07 -2.20 1.10
C SER A 38 2.37 -2.97 0.95
N LEU A 39 2.27 -4.30 0.87
CA LEU A 39 3.41 -5.17 0.60
C LEU A 39 3.50 -5.54 -0.87
N PHE A 40 2.35 -5.79 -1.49
CA PHE A 40 2.24 -6.17 -2.90
C PHE A 40 0.85 -5.87 -3.42
N MET A 41 0.77 -5.33 -4.64
CA MET A 41 -0.50 -5.10 -5.34
C MET A 41 -0.49 -5.87 -6.65
N MET A 42 -1.58 -6.58 -6.95
CA MET A 42 -1.65 -7.40 -8.16
C MET A 42 -3.05 -7.38 -8.78
N ALA A 43 -3.10 -7.55 -10.09
CA ALA A 43 -4.34 -7.86 -10.79
C ALA A 43 -4.58 -9.37 -10.75
N VAL A 44 -5.77 -9.78 -10.31
CA VAL A 44 -6.17 -11.19 -10.19
C VAL A 44 -7.63 -11.33 -10.60
N ASP A 45 -7.98 -12.47 -11.20
CA ASP A 45 -9.39 -12.79 -11.46
C ASP A 45 -10.14 -13.05 -10.15
N ALA A 46 -11.39 -12.61 -10.06
CA ALA A 46 -12.21 -12.79 -8.87
C ALA A 46 -12.37 -14.27 -8.45
N THR A 47 -12.30 -15.19 -9.40
CA THR A 47 -12.37 -16.64 -9.16
C THR A 47 -11.08 -17.22 -8.54
N GLU A 48 -9.97 -16.49 -8.63
CA GLU A 48 -8.64 -16.91 -8.16
C GLU A 48 -8.30 -16.35 -6.76
N VAL A 49 -9.12 -15.47 -6.19
CA VAL A 49 -8.87 -14.81 -4.89
C VAL A 49 -8.65 -15.83 -3.77
N ALA A 50 -9.35 -16.97 -3.79
CA ALA A 50 -9.18 -18.02 -2.78
C ALA A 50 -7.79 -18.68 -2.86
N GLU A 51 -7.24 -18.84 -4.06
CA GLU A 51 -5.89 -19.39 -4.29
C GLU A 51 -4.83 -18.40 -3.77
N VAL A 52 -4.99 -17.11 -4.07
CA VAL A 52 -4.12 -16.04 -3.53
C VAL A 52 -4.19 -15.99 -2.00
N ALA A 53 -5.39 -16.07 -1.42
CA ALA A 53 -5.58 -16.11 0.02
C ALA A 53 -4.83 -17.28 0.68
N ALA A 54 -4.88 -18.47 0.09
CA ALA A 54 -4.15 -19.65 0.58
C ALA A 54 -2.62 -19.45 0.49
N ALA A 55 -2.12 -18.83 -0.59
CA ALA A 55 -0.71 -18.53 -0.77
C ALA A 55 -0.20 -17.51 0.27
N VAL A 56 -0.95 -16.42 0.49
CA VAL A 56 -0.61 -15.40 1.52
C VAL A 56 -0.65 -16.01 2.92
N ALA A 57 -1.64 -16.86 3.22
CA ALA A 57 -1.71 -17.62 4.48
C ALA A 57 -0.48 -18.53 4.67
N GLY A 58 0.01 -19.12 3.58
CA GLY A 58 1.26 -19.90 3.56
C GLY A 58 2.47 -19.04 3.91
N ALA A 59 2.61 -17.90 3.23
CA ALA A 59 3.70 -16.95 3.46
C ALA A 59 3.71 -16.42 4.91
N ALA A 60 2.54 -16.11 5.48
CA ALA A 60 2.42 -15.61 6.84
C ALA A 60 3.03 -16.56 7.90
N ARG A 61 3.03 -17.86 7.65
CA ARG A 61 3.62 -18.86 8.55
C ARG A 61 5.15 -18.94 8.50
N THR A 62 5.77 -18.32 7.49
CA THR A 62 7.23 -18.38 7.29
C THR A 62 7.96 -17.13 7.75
N VAL A 63 7.26 -16.11 8.21
CA VAL A 63 7.83 -14.82 8.59
C VAL A 63 7.38 -14.39 9.98
N THR A 64 8.26 -13.69 10.68
CA THR A 64 8.02 -13.18 12.04
C THR A 64 7.27 -11.85 12.01
N PRO A 65 6.59 -11.48 13.12
CA PRO A 65 6.05 -10.13 13.30
C PRO A 65 7.11 -9.03 13.16
N VAL A 66 6.76 -7.94 12.46
CA VAL A 66 7.67 -6.85 12.10
C VAL A 66 7.64 -5.74 13.15
N ALA A 67 8.82 -5.29 13.61
CA ALA A 67 8.95 -4.06 14.36
C ALA A 67 8.89 -2.87 13.38
N ALA A 68 7.77 -2.15 13.41
CA ALA A 68 7.53 -0.99 12.54
C ALA A 68 7.91 0.30 13.26
N SER A 69 8.98 0.96 12.82
CA SER A 69 9.44 2.26 13.34
C SER A 69 9.05 3.36 12.38
N ALA A 70 8.05 4.17 12.74
CA ALA A 70 7.66 5.33 11.95
C ALA A 70 8.70 6.44 12.09
N VAL A 71 9.07 7.08 10.97
CA VAL A 71 10.19 8.02 10.91
C VAL A 71 9.77 9.44 10.59
N GLU A 72 8.84 9.63 9.65
CA GLU A 72 8.44 10.97 9.21
C GLU A 72 7.08 10.98 8.51
N TYR A 73 6.54 12.19 8.33
CA TYR A 73 5.44 12.45 7.40
C TYR A 73 5.98 13.07 6.12
N ARG A 74 5.41 12.68 4.99
CA ARG A 74 5.63 13.34 3.70
C ARG A 74 4.34 13.36 2.90
N HIS A 75 4.25 14.24 1.93
CA HIS A 75 3.26 14.13 0.87
C HIS A 75 3.81 13.27 -0.26
N ASN A 76 2.97 12.44 -0.86
CA ASN A 76 3.32 11.84 -2.14
C ASN A 76 3.21 12.89 -3.27
N HIS A 77 3.48 12.50 -4.51
CA HIS A 77 3.47 13.42 -5.65
C HIS A 77 2.07 13.98 -5.96
N GLU A 78 1.00 13.28 -5.57
CA GLU A 78 -0.40 13.67 -5.72
C GLU A 78 -0.97 14.40 -4.49
N GLY A 79 -0.12 14.74 -3.53
CA GLY A 79 -0.49 15.54 -2.35
C GLY A 79 -1.04 14.76 -1.17
N ALA A 80 -1.15 13.45 -1.27
CA ALA A 80 -1.64 12.64 -0.16
C ALA A 80 -0.62 12.62 1.00
N PRO A 81 -1.02 12.95 2.22
CA PRO A 81 -0.15 12.85 3.40
C PRO A 81 0.02 11.39 3.81
N GLU A 82 1.27 11.01 4.03
CA GLU A 82 1.68 9.66 4.37
C GLU A 82 2.60 9.65 5.58
N VAL A 83 2.52 8.63 6.42
CA VAL A 83 3.51 8.32 7.44
C VAL A 83 4.42 7.20 6.94
N PHE A 84 5.72 7.45 6.96
CA PHE A 84 6.74 6.53 6.47
C PHE A 84 7.40 5.77 7.61
N PHE A 85 7.78 4.53 7.32
CA PHE A 85 8.45 3.63 8.26
C PHE A 85 9.87 3.31 7.81
N ALA A 86 10.73 3.00 8.76
CA ALA A 86 12.08 2.56 8.47
C ALA A 86 12.07 1.25 7.64
N ARG A 87 12.91 1.18 6.62
CA ARG A 87 13.09 -0.01 5.78
C ARG A 87 13.94 -1.04 6.53
N SER A 88 13.31 -1.85 7.37
CA SER A 88 14.01 -2.91 8.09
C SER A 88 14.12 -4.18 7.24
N ASP A 89 15.02 -5.08 7.63
CA ASP A 89 15.16 -6.39 6.98
C ASP A 89 13.93 -7.27 7.23
N GLU A 90 13.25 -7.10 8.37
CA GLU A 90 11.99 -7.77 8.67
C GLU A 90 10.89 -7.32 7.70
N PHE A 91 10.77 -6.01 7.41
CA PHE A 91 9.83 -5.54 6.40
C PHE A 91 10.10 -6.15 5.03
N ARG A 92 11.39 -6.17 4.62
CA ARG A 92 11.77 -6.78 3.35
C ARG A 92 11.51 -8.28 3.31
N ALA A 93 11.73 -8.98 4.44
CA ALA A 93 11.48 -10.41 4.52
C ALA A 93 10.00 -10.74 4.34
N VAL A 94 9.08 -10.03 5.02
CA VAL A 94 7.65 -10.27 4.86
C VAL A 94 7.18 -9.89 3.45
N GLN A 95 7.66 -8.80 2.86
CA GLN A 95 7.32 -8.42 1.49
C GLN A 95 7.78 -9.48 0.49
N ARG A 96 9.04 -9.93 0.56
CA ARG A 96 9.58 -10.96 -0.33
C ARG A 96 8.83 -12.27 -0.22
N ALA A 97 8.46 -12.69 1.00
CA ALA A 97 7.68 -13.91 1.21
C ALA A 97 6.29 -13.81 0.57
N VAL A 98 5.61 -12.67 0.72
CA VAL A 98 4.31 -12.41 0.09
C VAL A 98 4.43 -12.38 -1.42
N ILE A 99 5.44 -11.69 -1.99
CA ILE A 99 5.66 -11.61 -3.43
C ILE A 99 5.96 -13.00 -4.00
N ALA A 100 6.88 -13.76 -3.37
CA ALA A 100 7.23 -15.11 -3.83
C ALA A 100 6.04 -16.06 -3.88
N ALA A 101 5.09 -15.91 -2.94
CA ALA A 101 3.89 -16.73 -2.88
C ALA A 101 2.78 -16.26 -3.83
N ALA A 102 2.59 -14.95 -4.01
CA ALA A 102 1.43 -14.39 -4.71
C ALA A 102 1.71 -14.02 -6.18
N GLU A 103 2.94 -13.56 -6.50
CA GLU A 103 3.27 -13.10 -7.86
C GLU A 103 3.00 -14.16 -8.95
N PRO A 104 3.34 -15.44 -8.78
CA PRO A 104 3.05 -16.46 -9.80
C PRO A 104 1.54 -16.57 -10.13
N LEU A 105 0.67 -16.28 -9.16
CA LEU A 105 -0.78 -16.33 -9.32
C LEU A 105 -1.34 -15.13 -10.09
N ARG A 106 -0.56 -14.07 -10.26
CA ARG A 106 -0.87 -12.95 -11.16
C ARG A 106 -0.93 -13.40 -12.63
N ARG A 107 -0.23 -14.47 -13.01
CA ARG A 107 -0.22 -15.04 -14.37
C ARG A 107 0.13 -14.00 -15.44
N GLY A 108 1.08 -13.10 -15.13
CA GLY A 108 1.53 -12.04 -16.03
C GLY A 108 0.57 -10.85 -16.19
N ARG A 109 -0.58 -10.84 -15.50
CA ARG A 109 -1.50 -9.69 -15.55
C ARG A 109 -0.86 -8.44 -14.96
N ILE A 110 -1.14 -7.30 -15.57
CA ILE A 110 -0.73 -5.98 -15.09
C ILE A 110 -2.01 -5.20 -14.78
N ARG A 111 -1.98 -4.39 -13.76
CA ARG A 111 -3.10 -3.51 -13.40
C ARG A 111 -3.33 -2.50 -14.52
N GLU A 112 -4.58 -2.13 -14.74
CA GLU A 112 -4.94 -1.10 -15.73
C GLU A 112 -4.55 0.30 -15.25
N LEU A 113 -4.77 0.56 -13.95
CA LEU A 113 -4.55 1.87 -13.33
C LEU A 113 -3.59 1.75 -12.12
N ASP A 114 -2.84 2.81 -11.86
CA ASP A 114 -2.14 2.99 -10.59
C ASP A 114 -3.10 3.42 -9.46
N PRO A 115 -2.64 3.57 -8.19
CA PRO A 115 -3.50 4.01 -7.09
C PRO A 115 -4.14 5.40 -7.31
N GLY A 116 -3.47 6.29 -8.04
CA GLY A 116 -4.00 7.61 -8.39
C GLY A 116 -4.99 7.60 -9.56
N GLY A 117 -5.24 6.42 -10.18
CA GLY A 117 -6.16 6.29 -11.30
C GLY A 117 -5.54 6.54 -12.68
N ASN A 118 -4.20 6.64 -12.79
CA ASN A 118 -3.51 6.87 -14.05
C ASN A 118 -3.29 5.54 -14.80
N PRO A 119 -3.48 5.51 -16.15
CA PRO A 119 -3.27 4.31 -16.95
C PRO A 119 -1.82 3.83 -16.92
N LEU A 120 -1.59 2.60 -16.45
CA LEU A 120 -0.24 2.00 -16.43
C LEU A 120 0.28 1.65 -17.82
N ALA A 121 -0.59 1.43 -18.80
CA ALA A 121 -0.19 1.22 -20.20
C ALA A 121 0.67 2.40 -20.72
N ALA A 122 0.31 3.64 -20.38
CA ALA A 122 1.08 4.82 -20.79
C ALA A 122 2.50 4.83 -20.23
N VAL A 123 2.69 4.29 -19.00
CA VAL A 123 4.02 4.16 -18.38
C VAL A 123 4.83 3.06 -19.05
N LEU A 124 4.18 1.94 -19.42
CA LEU A 124 4.83 0.77 -20.00
C LEU A 124 5.22 0.99 -21.48
N ASP A 125 4.47 1.82 -22.19
CA ASP A 125 4.66 2.10 -23.61
C ASP A 125 5.55 3.32 -23.86
N ASP A 126 5.98 4.05 -22.81
CA ASP A 126 6.88 5.18 -22.94
C ASP A 126 8.27 4.71 -23.46
N PRO A 127 8.71 5.15 -24.65
CA PRO A 127 10.03 4.77 -25.20
C PRO A 127 11.19 5.41 -24.44
N ASN A 128 10.94 6.46 -23.64
CA ASN A 128 11.94 7.19 -22.88
C ASN A 128 11.45 7.43 -21.44
N PRO A 129 11.23 6.37 -20.66
CA PRO A 129 10.64 6.50 -19.34
C PRO A 129 11.54 7.32 -18.41
N LYS A 130 10.94 8.25 -17.66
CA LYS A 130 11.64 9.03 -16.63
C LYS A 130 12.17 8.15 -15.51
N ASP A 131 11.52 7.01 -15.26
CA ASP A 131 11.92 6.02 -14.26
C ASP A 131 11.96 4.61 -14.89
N PRO A 132 13.09 4.22 -15.49
CA PRO A 132 13.24 2.88 -16.08
C PRO A 132 13.12 1.74 -15.06
N ALA A 133 13.49 1.98 -13.80
CA ALA A 133 13.36 0.98 -12.74
C ALA A 133 11.88 0.69 -12.43
N ARG A 134 11.04 1.71 -12.38
CA ARG A 134 9.59 1.54 -12.26
C ARG A 134 9.02 0.67 -13.39
N VAL A 135 9.36 1.00 -14.63
CA VAL A 135 8.90 0.24 -15.81
C VAL A 135 9.35 -1.21 -15.74
N ARG A 136 10.60 -1.47 -15.34
CA ARG A 136 11.13 -2.82 -15.18
C ARG A 136 10.34 -3.60 -14.12
N GLN A 137 10.10 -3.02 -12.95
CA GLN A 137 9.33 -3.68 -11.88
C GLN A 137 7.89 -3.93 -12.28
N LEU A 138 7.22 -2.98 -12.93
CA LEU A 138 5.86 -3.17 -13.45
C LEU A 138 5.78 -4.33 -14.44
N ARG A 139 6.76 -4.47 -15.35
CA ARG A 139 6.80 -5.60 -16.30
C ARG A 139 7.07 -6.94 -15.60
N THR A 140 7.98 -6.95 -14.62
CA THR A 140 8.40 -8.17 -13.92
C THR A 140 7.34 -8.64 -12.93
N TYR A 141 6.82 -7.73 -12.11
CA TYR A 141 5.97 -8.05 -10.96
C TYR A 141 4.53 -7.56 -11.10
N GLY A 142 4.22 -6.72 -12.09
CA GLY A 142 2.93 -6.02 -12.20
C GLY A 142 2.74 -4.94 -11.13
N PHE A 143 3.76 -4.61 -10.37
CA PHE A 143 3.83 -3.64 -9.29
C PHE A 143 5.21 -2.98 -9.26
N ASP A 144 5.31 -1.74 -8.80
CA ASP A 144 6.51 -0.90 -8.94
C ASP A 144 7.27 -0.62 -7.63
N ASP A 145 6.74 -1.04 -6.48
CA ASP A 145 7.37 -0.86 -5.16
C ASP A 145 7.84 -2.21 -4.57
N VAL A 146 8.63 -2.95 -5.35
CA VAL A 146 9.14 -4.25 -4.98
C VAL A 146 10.53 -4.13 -4.33
N SER A 147 10.79 -4.94 -3.29
CA SER A 147 12.13 -5.14 -2.73
C SER A 147 12.82 -6.27 -3.50
N ASP A 148 13.62 -5.92 -4.48
CA ASP A 148 14.45 -6.87 -5.24
C ASP A 148 15.93 -6.49 -5.18
N ASP A 149 16.81 -7.38 -5.69
CA ASP A 149 18.27 -7.19 -5.63
C ASP A 149 18.81 -6.12 -6.60
N GLN A 150 17.96 -5.63 -7.52
CA GLN A 150 18.36 -4.66 -8.53
C GLN A 150 17.92 -3.25 -8.20
N ASP A 151 16.64 -3.08 -7.76
CA ASP A 151 16.05 -1.77 -7.53
C ASP A 151 15.17 -1.78 -6.28
N ASP A 152 15.70 -2.00 -5.11
CA ASP A 152 14.92 -1.97 -3.86
C ASP A 152 14.11 -0.65 -3.76
N ARG A 153 12.88 -0.69 -4.29
CA ARG A 153 11.94 0.44 -4.30
C ARG A 153 10.95 0.40 -3.16
N PHE A 154 10.96 -0.68 -2.38
CA PHE A 154 10.02 -0.83 -1.28
C PHE A 154 10.14 0.33 -0.28
N ASN A 155 9.05 1.03 -0.08
CA ASN A 155 8.98 2.19 0.78
C ASN A 155 7.76 2.07 1.70
N PRO A 156 7.89 1.40 2.87
CA PRO A 156 6.76 1.12 3.74
C PRO A 156 6.15 2.41 4.27
N HIS A 157 4.86 2.62 4.00
CA HIS A 157 4.10 3.80 4.42
C HIS A 157 2.64 3.48 4.66
N VAL A 158 1.97 4.35 5.39
CA VAL A 158 0.50 4.38 5.50
C VAL A 158 0.02 5.71 4.94
N THR A 159 -0.81 5.66 3.89
CA THR A 159 -1.52 6.84 3.39
C THR A 159 -2.65 7.20 4.33
N LEU A 160 -2.65 8.42 4.84
CA LEU A 160 -3.57 8.87 5.90
C LEU A 160 -4.90 9.35 5.34
N THR A 161 -4.88 10.01 4.18
CA THR A 161 -6.03 10.47 3.41
C THR A 161 -5.54 10.88 2.02
N TRP A 162 -6.45 11.32 1.14
CA TRP A 162 -6.10 11.76 -0.20
C TRP A 162 -6.84 13.06 -0.54
N PRO A 163 -6.17 14.13 -1.00
CA PRO A 163 -6.84 15.36 -1.39
C PRO A 163 -7.64 15.14 -2.69
N VAL A 164 -8.82 15.73 -2.78
CA VAL A 164 -9.58 15.76 -4.05
C VAL A 164 -8.86 16.65 -5.08
N ASP A 165 -8.28 17.75 -4.62
CA ASP A 165 -7.38 18.59 -5.42
C ASP A 165 -5.94 18.14 -5.20
N GLU A 166 -5.36 17.40 -6.14
CA GLU A 166 -4.00 16.85 -6.08
C GLU A 166 -2.89 17.92 -6.03
N THR A 167 -3.20 19.19 -6.27
CA THR A 167 -2.27 20.31 -6.07
C THR A 167 -2.25 20.79 -4.63
N SER A 168 -3.24 20.43 -3.83
CA SER A 168 -3.35 20.79 -2.43
C SER A 168 -2.29 20.09 -1.58
N ARG A 169 -1.76 20.84 -0.60
CA ARG A 169 -0.82 20.32 0.41
C ARG A 169 -1.29 20.77 1.78
N VAL A 170 -1.79 19.82 2.56
CA VAL A 170 -2.20 20.10 3.94
C VAL A 170 -0.97 20.29 4.84
N ASP A 171 -1.05 21.21 5.81
CA ASP A 171 0.03 21.39 6.78
C ASP A 171 0.14 20.16 7.70
N LEU A 172 1.33 19.55 7.74
CA LEU A 172 1.65 18.39 8.59
C LEU A 172 2.24 18.78 9.95
N THR A 173 2.57 20.05 10.15
CA THR A 173 3.21 20.54 11.38
C THR A 173 2.36 20.30 12.65
N PRO A 174 1.01 20.42 12.62
CA PRO A 174 0.19 20.21 13.82
C PRO A 174 -0.01 18.75 14.23
N LEU A 175 0.53 17.79 13.47
CA LEU A 175 0.35 16.37 13.77
C LEU A 175 1.16 15.93 14.99
N CYS A 176 0.70 14.83 15.62
CA CYS A 176 1.52 14.14 16.62
C CYS A 176 2.85 13.66 16.01
N PRO A 177 3.89 13.43 16.81
CA PRO A 177 5.15 12.89 16.28
C PRO A 177 4.93 11.62 15.45
N ALA A 178 5.63 11.50 14.32
CA ALA A 178 5.51 10.29 13.48
C ALA A 178 5.83 9.01 14.28
N ALA A 179 6.76 9.09 15.22
CA ALA A 179 7.14 7.97 16.11
C ALA A 179 5.96 7.36 16.89
N ASP A 180 4.87 8.11 17.12
CA ASP A 180 3.66 7.62 17.79
C ASP A 180 2.91 6.54 16.96
N PHE A 181 3.25 6.40 15.68
CA PHE A 181 2.75 5.32 14.81
C PHE A 181 3.62 4.06 14.87
N SER A 182 4.74 4.10 15.58
CA SER A 182 5.61 2.93 15.74
C SER A 182 4.90 1.84 16.54
N GLY A 183 5.17 0.59 16.18
CA GLY A 183 4.55 -0.56 16.84
C GLY A 183 5.00 -1.88 16.26
N ARG A 184 4.24 -2.94 16.55
CA ARG A 184 4.49 -4.28 16.05
C ARG A 184 3.36 -4.68 15.09
N LEU A 185 3.71 -5.02 13.87
CA LEU A 185 2.78 -5.56 12.88
C LEU A 185 2.81 -7.09 13.01
N THR A 186 1.66 -7.65 13.33
CA THR A 186 1.53 -9.08 13.65
C THR A 186 0.80 -9.87 12.58
N ASP A 187 0.17 -9.17 11.64
CA ASP A 187 -0.70 -9.81 10.66
C ASP A 187 -0.43 -9.28 9.26
N VAL A 188 -0.63 -10.15 8.28
CA VAL A 188 -0.78 -9.81 6.87
C VAL A 188 -2.22 -10.06 6.44
N ALA A 189 -2.75 -9.20 5.57
CA ALA A 189 -4.12 -9.33 5.11
C ALA A 189 -4.23 -9.18 3.59
N LEU A 190 -5.24 -9.81 3.00
CA LEU A 190 -5.60 -9.67 1.59
C LEU A 190 -6.85 -8.82 1.48
N TYR A 191 -6.77 -7.77 0.68
CA TYR A 191 -7.87 -6.84 0.45
C TYR A 191 -8.20 -6.67 -1.03
N GLY A 192 -9.47 -6.40 -1.32
CA GLY A 192 -9.88 -5.73 -2.55
C GLY A 192 -9.54 -4.25 -2.46
N MET A 193 -8.84 -3.75 -3.48
CA MET A 193 -8.44 -2.36 -3.54
C MET A 193 -9.59 -1.49 -4.07
N ALA A 194 -9.80 -0.33 -3.45
CA ALA A 194 -10.66 0.76 -3.88
C ALA A 194 -9.80 1.90 -4.47
N PRO A 195 -10.40 2.97 -5.01
CA PRO A 195 -9.66 4.13 -5.49
C PRO A 195 -8.69 4.69 -4.45
N ASN A 196 -7.66 5.41 -4.92
CA ASN A 196 -6.61 6.01 -4.09
C ASN A 196 -5.83 4.98 -3.25
N GLY A 197 -5.74 3.73 -3.72
CA GLY A 197 -5.04 2.66 -3.02
C GLY A 197 -5.67 2.22 -1.70
N THR A 198 -6.93 2.61 -1.41
CA THR A 198 -7.60 2.23 -0.17
C THR A 198 -7.95 0.75 -0.12
N CYS A 199 -7.84 0.16 1.06
CA CYS A 199 -8.22 -1.23 1.36
C CYS A 199 -9.56 -1.25 2.08
N THR A 200 -10.62 -1.73 1.43
CA THR A 200 -11.98 -1.75 2.00
C THR A 200 -12.50 -3.17 2.23
N ARG A 201 -12.56 -3.99 1.20
CA ARG A 201 -13.05 -5.37 1.27
C ARG A 201 -11.94 -6.32 1.70
N ARG A 202 -12.00 -6.82 2.93
CA ARG A 202 -11.05 -7.82 3.43
C ARG A 202 -11.47 -9.23 3.04
N TYR A 203 -10.59 -9.95 2.34
CA TYR A 203 -10.77 -11.37 1.99
C TYR A 203 -10.20 -12.31 3.02
N GLY A 204 -9.19 -11.88 3.80
CA GLY A 204 -8.60 -12.66 4.87
C GLY A 204 -7.49 -11.90 5.61
N SER A 205 -7.14 -12.40 6.80
CA SER A 205 -6.02 -11.92 7.60
C SER A 205 -5.36 -13.11 8.30
N TRP A 206 -4.03 -13.11 8.36
CA TRP A 206 -3.24 -14.22 8.91
C TRP A 206 -2.10 -13.68 9.77
N THR A 207 -1.99 -14.26 10.97
CA THR A 207 -0.93 -13.90 11.91
C THR A 207 0.43 -14.40 11.41
N LEU A 208 1.43 -13.54 11.51
CA LEU A 208 2.83 -13.87 11.23
C LEU A 208 3.36 -14.75 12.36
N THR A 209 3.70 -16.01 12.06
CA THR A 209 4.05 -17.01 13.08
C THR A 209 5.38 -17.72 12.83
N GLY A 210 6.17 -17.23 11.85
CA GLY A 210 7.50 -17.78 11.58
C GLY A 210 8.42 -17.70 12.79
N ASP A 211 9.34 -18.63 12.89
CA ASP A 211 10.39 -18.57 13.90
C ASP A 211 11.44 -17.51 13.53
N PRO A 212 11.96 -16.75 14.49
CA PRO A 212 13.07 -15.84 14.23
C PRO A 212 14.30 -16.65 13.78
N VAL A 213 14.88 -16.26 12.66
CA VAL A 213 16.11 -16.83 12.11
C VAL A 213 17.32 -16.42 12.93
#